data_957052df447d0cdcbd72721212243cb3
#
_entry.id   957052df447d0cdcbd72721212243cb3
#
_cell.length_a   1.000
_cell.length_b   1.000
_cell.length_c   1.000
_cell.angle_alpha   90.00
_cell.angle_beta   90.00
_cell.angle_gamma   90.00
#
_symmetry.space_group_name_H-M   'P 1'
#
loop_
_entity.id
_entity.type
_entity.pdbx_description
1 polymer ?
#
loop_
_entity_poly.entity_id
_entity_poly.type
_entity_poly.pdbx_seq_one_letter_code
_entity_poly.pdbx_strand_id
1 'polypeptide(L)'
;MYKLINWGIQGTVLTDVHIKRYASMKVGGPVSFLIYPSCENDLISVLAILKNEHIKYRFIGNVTNIIVNDTGLKEALIRTTRMHCARFNKIKDSPIVDVSGGTLLKMFIKDNAQKGLAGLEKLYWIPGTVGGGIKMNAGSFGVSISDVLEGIRIVDDKGEIIAHTRKDMTFDYRISPVKDTECILSATFRFQNRDKKEIAKDMEHVYTERLKRHPMDYPSSGSIFKSVDGQSAWQFVE
;
A
#
# COMPACT_ATOMS: atom_id res chain seq x y z
N MET A 1 -27.27 3.84 -2.50
CA MET A 1 -26.62 5.15 -2.83
C MET A 1 -25.86 5.53 -1.56
N TYR A 2 -24.54 5.76 -1.61
CA TYR A 2 -23.77 6.19 -0.44
C TYR A 2 -24.14 7.64 -0.08
N LYS A 3 -24.05 7.97 1.23
CA LYS A 3 -24.27 9.33 1.73
C LYS A 3 -22.93 9.96 2.07
N LEU A 4 -22.79 11.24 1.84
CA LEU A 4 -21.66 12.05 2.28
C LEU A 4 -21.99 12.62 3.67
N ILE A 5 -21.05 12.48 4.62
CA ILE A 5 -21.21 13.02 5.97
C ILE A 5 -20.10 14.06 6.21
N ASN A 6 -20.46 15.16 6.85
CA ASN A 6 -19.53 16.18 7.27
C ASN A 6 -19.10 15.92 8.73
N TRP A 7 -17.84 15.53 8.91
CA TRP A 7 -17.20 15.37 10.22
C TRP A 7 -16.30 16.55 10.59
N GLY A 8 -16.39 17.66 9.84
CA GLY A 8 -15.50 18.82 10.05
C GLY A 8 -14.06 18.59 9.58
N ILE A 9 -13.80 17.53 8.80
CA ILE A 9 -12.52 17.27 8.18
C ILE A 9 -12.46 17.82 6.76
N GLN A 10 -11.24 18.07 6.24
CA GLN A 10 -11.04 18.51 4.84
C GLN A 10 -11.23 17.36 3.84
N GLY A 11 -11.10 16.12 4.32
CA GLY A 11 -11.27 14.91 3.53
C GLY A 11 -12.72 14.57 3.22
N THR A 12 -12.98 13.32 2.89
CA THR A 12 -14.30 12.83 2.50
C THR A 12 -14.71 11.64 3.36
N VAL A 13 -15.93 11.66 3.88
CA VAL A 13 -16.56 10.54 4.60
C VAL A 13 -17.77 10.08 3.80
N LEU A 14 -17.78 8.82 3.38
CA LEU A 14 -18.87 8.17 2.69
C LEU A 14 -19.45 7.07 3.57
N THR A 15 -20.78 6.87 3.55
CA THR A 15 -21.44 5.79 4.28
C THR A 15 -22.12 4.80 3.33
N ASP A 16 -22.36 3.60 3.83
CA ASP A 16 -23.07 2.53 3.11
C ASP A 16 -22.45 2.22 1.74
N VAL A 17 -21.14 2.22 1.70
CA VAL A 17 -20.38 2.04 0.46
C VAL A 17 -20.10 0.57 0.22
N HIS A 18 -20.58 0.02 -0.89
CA HIS A 18 -20.18 -1.31 -1.32
C HIS A 18 -18.71 -1.30 -1.78
N ILE A 19 -17.85 -2.01 -1.04
CA ILE A 19 -16.40 -2.01 -1.30
C ILE A 19 -16.02 -2.62 -2.65
N LYS A 20 -16.85 -3.47 -3.23
CA LYS A 20 -16.69 -4.04 -4.58
C LYS A 20 -16.44 -2.99 -5.67
N ARG A 21 -16.90 -1.75 -5.48
CA ARG A 21 -16.67 -0.65 -6.42
C ARG A 21 -15.21 -0.19 -6.45
N TYR A 22 -14.46 -0.46 -5.39
CA TYR A 22 -13.07 -0.02 -5.17
C TYR A 22 -12.09 -1.19 -5.16
N ALA A 23 -12.57 -2.40 -4.86
CA ALA A 23 -11.74 -3.60 -4.80
C ALA A 23 -11.31 -4.05 -6.18
N SER A 24 -10.04 -4.46 -6.31
CA SER A 24 -9.51 -5.05 -7.55
C SER A 24 -10.23 -6.35 -7.92
N MET A 25 -10.64 -7.13 -6.92
CA MET A 25 -11.40 -8.38 -7.09
C MET A 25 -12.86 -8.16 -7.51
N LYS A 26 -13.40 -6.92 -7.45
CA LYS A 26 -14.79 -6.57 -7.79
C LYS A 26 -15.86 -7.28 -6.95
N VAL A 27 -15.49 -7.79 -5.78
CA VAL A 27 -16.39 -8.39 -4.78
C VAL A 27 -16.33 -7.63 -3.46
N GLY A 28 -17.30 -7.84 -2.57
CA GLY A 28 -17.37 -7.28 -1.23
C GLY A 28 -18.60 -6.42 -0.97
N GLY A 29 -19.17 -6.61 0.22
CA GLY A 29 -20.39 -5.98 0.70
C GLY A 29 -20.23 -4.52 1.13
N PRO A 30 -21.27 -3.98 1.81
CA PRO A 30 -21.26 -2.61 2.31
C PRO A 30 -20.30 -2.45 3.49
N VAL A 31 -19.69 -1.26 3.60
CA VAL A 31 -18.91 -0.83 4.78
C VAL A 31 -19.61 0.37 5.40
N SER A 32 -19.59 0.46 6.75
CA SER A 32 -20.28 1.55 7.44
C SER A 32 -19.72 2.91 7.04
N PHE A 33 -18.40 3.03 6.98
CA PHE A 33 -17.72 4.26 6.59
C PHE A 33 -16.54 3.96 5.66
N LEU A 34 -16.41 4.75 4.59
CA LEU A 34 -15.21 4.82 3.77
C LEU A 34 -14.68 6.25 3.83
N ILE A 35 -13.53 6.42 4.48
CA ILE A 35 -12.97 7.71 4.84
C ILE A 35 -11.71 7.95 4.02
N TYR A 36 -11.62 9.15 3.44
CA TYR A 36 -10.46 9.62 2.68
C TYR A 36 -9.89 10.87 3.36
N PRO A 37 -8.94 10.73 4.28
CA PRO A 37 -8.23 11.90 4.81
C PRO A 37 -7.48 12.62 3.68
N SER A 38 -7.40 13.94 3.75
CA SER A 38 -6.67 14.76 2.77
C SER A 38 -5.21 14.96 3.14
N CYS A 39 -4.87 14.91 4.43
CA CYS A 39 -3.54 15.14 4.97
C CYS A 39 -3.35 14.42 6.33
N GLU A 40 -2.15 14.53 6.92
CA GLU A 40 -1.83 13.93 8.22
C GLU A 40 -2.72 14.49 9.36
N ASN A 41 -2.93 15.81 9.41
CA ASN A 41 -3.78 16.41 10.42
C ASN A 41 -5.23 15.96 10.33
N ASP A 42 -5.72 15.79 9.10
CA ASP A 42 -7.05 15.27 8.82
C ASP A 42 -7.20 13.82 9.32
N LEU A 43 -6.17 13.01 9.10
CA LEU A 43 -6.13 11.64 9.59
C LEU A 43 -6.15 11.58 11.11
N ILE A 44 -5.37 12.42 11.80
CA ILE A 44 -5.37 12.50 13.27
C ILE A 44 -6.76 12.89 13.78
N SER A 45 -7.42 13.86 13.15
CA SER A 45 -8.80 14.25 13.49
C SER A 45 -9.78 13.08 13.29
N VAL A 46 -9.66 12.33 12.20
CA VAL A 46 -10.47 11.12 11.93
C VAL A 46 -10.27 10.09 13.05
N LEU A 47 -9.03 9.81 13.45
CA LEU A 47 -8.74 8.83 14.51
C LEU A 47 -9.35 9.27 15.85
N ALA A 48 -9.27 10.56 16.20
CA ALA A 48 -9.90 11.11 17.41
C ALA A 48 -11.43 10.92 17.38
N ILE A 49 -12.09 11.22 16.25
CA ILE A 49 -13.54 11.06 16.10
C ILE A 49 -13.92 9.56 16.24
N LEU A 50 -13.24 8.67 15.52
CA LEU A 50 -13.53 7.24 15.57
C LEU A 50 -13.36 6.66 16.97
N LYS A 51 -12.34 7.11 17.70
CA LYS A 51 -12.11 6.73 19.09
C LYS A 51 -13.22 7.21 20.02
N ASN A 52 -13.64 8.48 19.93
CA ASN A 52 -14.70 9.04 20.74
C ASN A 52 -16.05 8.38 20.50
N GLU A 53 -16.33 8.03 19.24
CA GLU A 53 -17.56 7.34 18.83
C GLU A 53 -17.47 5.81 19.00
N HIS A 54 -16.38 5.28 19.54
CA HIS A 54 -16.13 3.85 19.70
C HIS A 54 -16.27 3.03 18.41
N ILE A 55 -15.94 3.63 17.25
CA ILE A 55 -16.00 2.99 15.95
C ILE A 55 -14.68 2.29 15.64
N LYS A 56 -14.73 0.97 15.42
CA LYS A 56 -13.57 0.21 14.95
C LYS A 56 -13.20 0.63 13.54
N TYR A 57 -11.91 0.61 13.23
CA TYR A 57 -11.42 1.01 11.92
C TYR A 57 -10.27 0.12 11.42
N ARG A 58 -10.01 0.19 10.12
CA ARG A 58 -8.84 -0.40 9.46
C ARG A 58 -8.27 0.57 8.44
N PHE A 59 -6.96 0.61 8.35
CA PHE A 59 -6.28 1.30 7.27
C PHE A 59 -6.27 0.46 6.00
N ILE A 60 -6.57 1.07 4.88
CA ILE A 60 -6.51 0.45 3.57
C ILE A 60 -5.78 1.33 2.57
N GLY A 61 -5.06 0.70 1.64
CA GLY A 61 -4.48 1.36 0.47
C GLY A 61 -5.44 1.33 -0.71
N ASN A 62 -4.98 0.77 -1.82
CA ASN A 62 -5.75 0.71 -3.08
C ASN A 62 -6.69 -0.51 -3.23
N VAL A 63 -7.02 -1.18 -2.13
CA VAL A 63 -7.98 -2.31 -2.08
C VAL A 63 -7.61 -3.43 -3.06
N THR A 64 -6.33 -3.79 -3.12
CA THR A 64 -5.79 -4.77 -4.06
C THR A 64 -5.36 -6.08 -3.42
N ASN A 65 -5.43 -6.19 -2.09
CA ASN A 65 -5.02 -7.35 -1.30
C ASN A 65 -5.97 -7.64 -0.14
N ILE A 66 -7.24 -7.22 -0.26
CA ILE A 66 -8.27 -7.49 0.74
C ILE A 66 -9.55 -7.96 0.07
N ILE A 67 -10.29 -8.83 0.78
CA ILE A 67 -11.63 -9.28 0.44
C ILE A 67 -12.53 -8.96 1.64
N VAL A 68 -13.62 -8.25 1.40
CA VAL A 68 -14.63 -7.94 2.39
C VAL A 68 -15.81 -8.88 2.15
N ASN A 69 -16.35 -9.46 3.22
CA ASN A 69 -17.51 -10.34 3.14
C ASN A 69 -18.72 -9.63 2.49
N ASP A 70 -19.54 -10.37 1.76
CA ASP A 70 -20.73 -9.82 1.08
C ASP A 70 -21.79 -9.28 2.05
N THR A 71 -21.85 -9.79 3.29
CA THR A 71 -22.69 -9.22 4.36
C THR A 71 -22.18 -7.85 4.84
N GLY A 72 -20.98 -7.44 4.43
CA GLY A 72 -20.37 -6.16 4.76
C GLY A 72 -19.51 -6.17 6.01
N LEU A 73 -19.07 -4.98 6.38
CA LEU A 73 -18.17 -4.74 7.52
C LEU A 73 -18.70 -3.55 8.34
N LYS A 74 -18.95 -3.76 9.63
CA LYS A 74 -19.41 -2.72 10.57
C LYS A 74 -18.23 -1.88 11.13
N GLU A 75 -17.19 -1.67 10.34
CA GLU A 75 -16.02 -0.89 10.70
C GLU A 75 -15.83 0.27 9.71
N ALA A 76 -15.05 1.26 10.10
CA ALA A 76 -14.61 2.29 9.20
C ALA A 76 -13.36 1.83 8.41
N LEU A 77 -13.36 2.02 7.11
CA LEU A 77 -12.18 1.85 6.27
C LEU A 77 -11.57 3.22 5.98
N ILE A 78 -10.34 3.44 6.45
CA ILE A 78 -9.58 4.67 6.21
C ILE A 78 -8.67 4.44 5.03
N ARG A 79 -8.98 5.09 3.90
CA ARG A 79 -8.25 4.93 2.64
C ARG A 79 -7.27 6.08 2.42
N THR A 80 -5.98 5.77 2.46
CA THR A 80 -4.90 6.76 2.48
C THR A 80 -4.51 7.29 1.08
N THR A 81 -5.14 6.82 0.01
CA THR A 81 -4.74 7.15 -1.37
C THR A 81 -4.86 8.63 -1.75
N ARG A 82 -5.58 9.45 -0.98
CA ARG A 82 -5.65 10.91 -1.19
C ARG A 82 -4.61 11.68 -0.40
N MET A 83 -3.89 11.03 0.51
CA MET A 83 -2.78 11.61 1.26
C MET A 83 -1.46 11.53 0.47
N HIS A 84 -1.53 11.61 -0.84
CA HIS A 84 -0.36 11.53 -1.71
C HIS A 84 0.28 12.92 -1.85
N CYS A 85 1.12 13.29 -0.93
CA CYS A 85 2.11 14.34 -1.13
C CYS A 85 3.40 13.65 -1.58
N ALA A 86 3.59 13.51 -2.88
CA ALA A 86 4.87 13.07 -3.43
C ALA A 86 5.89 14.20 -3.26
N ARG A 87 6.46 14.33 -2.09
CA ARG A 87 7.70 15.07 -1.91
C ARG A 87 8.84 14.15 -2.32
N PHE A 88 9.14 14.13 -3.60
CA PHE A 88 10.42 13.65 -4.09
C PHE A 88 11.51 14.63 -3.63
N ASN A 89 11.89 14.54 -2.38
CA ASN A 89 13.11 15.16 -1.93
C ASN A 89 14.27 14.26 -2.37
N LYS A 90 14.68 14.37 -3.64
CA LYS A 90 15.99 13.91 -4.03
C LYS A 90 16.96 14.82 -3.28
N ILE A 91 17.56 14.35 -2.21
CA ILE A 91 18.73 15.00 -1.62
C ILE A 91 19.74 15.05 -2.76
N LYS A 92 20.18 16.26 -3.12
CA LYS A 92 21.09 16.50 -4.24
C LYS A 92 22.21 15.46 -4.20
N ASP A 93 22.36 14.69 -5.28
CA ASP A 93 23.35 13.61 -5.44
C ASP A 93 23.19 12.36 -4.52
N SER A 94 22.12 12.24 -3.75
CA SER A 94 21.83 11.03 -2.97
C SER A 94 20.73 10.20 -3.63
N PRO A 95 20.85 8.87 -3.70
CA PRO A 95 19.81 7.98 -4.18
C PRO A 95 18.68 7.75 -3.14
N ILE A 96 18.51 8.67 -2.19
CA ILE A 96 17.48 8.60 -1.15
C ILE A 96 16.25 9.36 -1.62
N VAL A 97 15.08 8.71 -1.47
CA VAL A 97 13.78 9.26 -1.89
C VAL A 97 12.75 9.06 -0.79
N ASP A 98 12.10 10.16 -0.38
CA ASP A 98 10.95 10.13 0.52
C ASP A 98 9.66 10.08 -0.29
N VAL A 99 8.69 9.28 0.19
CA VAL A 99 7.41 9.11 -0.47
C VAL A 99 6.29 8.92 0.54
N SER A 100 5.12 9.48 0.27
CA SER A 100 3.90 9.25 1.06
C SER A 100 3.42 7.80 0.95
N GLY A 101 2.96 7.22 2.07
CA GLY A 101 2.39 5.87 2.12
C GLY A 101 1.16 5.68 1.23
N GLY A 102 0.40 6.74 0.95
CA GLY A 102 -0.75 6.71 0.05
C GLY A 102 -0.41 6.71 -1.45
N THR A 103 0.84 6.96 -1.83
CA THR A 103 1.29 6.97 -3.22
C THR A 103 1.14 5.59 -3.86
N LEU A 104 0.64 5.54 -5.10
CA LEU A 104 0.56 4.28 -5.85
C LEU A 104 1.97 3.72 -6.13
N LEU A 105 2.19 2.46 -5.74
CA LEU A 105 3.50 1.80 -5.86
C LEU A 105 4.02 1.81 -7.30
N LYS A 106 3.14 1.53 -8.27
CA LYS A 106 3.47 1.56 -9.70
C LYS A 106 3.97 2.93 -10.15
N MET A 107 3.33 4.03 -9.71
CA MET A 107 3.76 5.39 -10.05
C MET A 107 5.12 5.71 -9.43
N PHE A 108 5.30 5.38 -8.15
CA PHE A 108 6.55 5.58 -7.44
C PHE A 108 7.72 4.88 -8.13
N ILE A 109 7.56 3.61 -8.49
CA ILE A 109 8.61 2.83 -9.17
C ILE A 109 8.90 3.41 -10.56
N LYS A 110 7.87 3.75 -11.34
CA LYS A 110 8.03 4.33 -12.68
C LYS A 110 8.83 5.64 -12.64
N ASP A 111 8.49 6.53 -11.70
CA ASP A 111 9.15 7.83 -11.58
C ASP A 111 10.62 7.69 -11.17
N ASN A 112 10.95 6.71 -10.32
CA ASN A 112 12.32 6.41 -9.94
C ASN A 112 13.10 5.78 -11.13
N ALA A 113 12.52 4.83 -11.83
CA ALA A 113 13.13 4.21 -13.02
C ALA A 113 13.47 5.26 -14.09
N GLN A 114 12.58 6.23 -14.34
CA GLN A 114 12.83 7.35 -15.26
C GLN A 114 13.99 8.27 -14.83
N LYS A 115 14.35 8.25 -13.55
CA LYS A 115 15.49 9.00 -12.97
C LYS A 115 16.76 8.15 -12.90
N GLY A 116 16.72 6.87 -13.32
CA GLY A 116 17.85 5.94 -13.24
C GLY A 116 18.05 5.39 -11.82
N LEU A 117 16.99 5.34 -11.00
CA LEU A 117 17.01 4.82 -9.64
C LEU A 117 16.44 3.42 -9.62
N ALA A 118 17.31 2.43 -9.39
CA ALA A 118 17.00 0.99 -9.42
C ALA A 118 16.91 0.39 -8.02
N GLY A 119 16.17 -0.73 -7.91
CA GLY A 119 16.01 -1.53 -6.70
C GLY A 119 14.58 -2.05 -6.49
N LEU A 120 13.57 -1.41 -7.11
CA LEU A 120 12.18 -1.84 -7.01
C LEU A 120 11.54 -2.15 -8.38
N GLU A 121 12.26 -2.13 -9.48
CA GLU A 121 11.75 -2.33 -10.83
C GLU A 121 11.01 -3.66 -10.99
N LYS A 122 11.43 -4.69 -10.25
CA LYS A 122 10.78 -6.01 -10.24
C LYS A 122 9.41 -6.02 -9.54
N LEU A 123 9.08 -4.98 -8.77
CA LEU A 123 7.79 -4.81 -8.11
C LEU A 123 6.82 -3.93 -8.92
N TYR A 124 7.21 -3.40 -10.06
CA TYR A 124 6.43 -2.43 -10.85
C TYR A 124 5.00 -2.88 -11.16
N TRP A 125 4.80 -4.17 -11.33
CA TRP A 125 3.50 -4.76 -11.68
C TRP A 125 2.69 -5.22 -10.46
N ILE A 126 3.17 -4.99 -9.23
CA ILE A 126 2.38 -5.20 -8.02
C ILE A 126 1.44 -4.01 -7.84
N PRO A 127 0.11 -4.21 -7.85
CA PRO A 127 -0.84 -3.14 -7.60
C PRO A 127 -0.86 -2.79 -6.11
N GLY A 128 -1.19 -1.54 -5.78
CA GLY A 128 -1.33 -1.10 -4.40
C GLY A 128 -0.68 0.25 -4.16
N THR A 129 -0.54 0.60 -2.88
CA THR A 129 0.16 1.79 -2.41
C THR A 129 1.52 1.42 -1.80
N VAL A 130 2.41 2.39 -1.67
CA VAL A 130 3.70 2.22 -0.99
C VAL A 130 3.48 1.70 0.44
N GLY A 131 2.58 2.34 1.22
CA GLY A 131 2.26 1.90 2.58
C GLY A 131 1.70 0.47 2.63
N GLY A 132 0.77 0.12 1.72
CA GLY A 132 0.27 -1.24 1.60
C GLY A 132 1.36 -2.25 1.20
N GLY A 133 2.28 -1.85 0.32
CA GLY A 133 3.44 -2.64 -0.06
C GLY A 133 4.37 -2.93 1.13
N ILE A 134 4.67 -1.92 1.94
CA ILE A 134 5.49 -2.06 3.15
C ILE A 134 4.77 -2.94 4.19
N LYS A 135 3.48 -2.69 4.45
CA LYS A 135 2.67 -3.50 5.39
C LYS A 135 2.69 -4.98 5.05
N MET A 136 2.71 -5.32 3.78
CA MET A 136 2.72 -6.71 3.30
C MET A 136 4.13 -7.23 2.97
N ASN A 137 5.16 -6.45 3.21
CA ASN A 137 6.51 -6.70 2.68
C ASN A 137 6.42 -7.23 1.25
N ALA A 138 5.83 -6.42 0.35
CA ALA A 138 5.56 -6.83 -1.02
C ALA A 138 6.84 -7.25 -1.72
N GLY A 139 6.82 -8.43 -2.32
CA GLY A 139 7.98 -9.00 -2.99
C GLY A 139 7.61 -9.73 -4.28
N SER A 140 8.52 -9.69 -5.25
CA SER A 140 8.39 -10.36 -6.54
C SER A 140 9.78 -10.58 -7.16
N PHE A 141 9.98 -11.73 -7.82
CA PHE A 141 11.23 -12.07 -8.52
C PHE A 141 12.50 -11.90 -7.64
N GLY A 142 12.40 -12.32 -6.36
CA GLY A 142 13.53 -12.30 -5.43
C GLY A 142 13.87 -10.92 -4.85
N VAL A 143 13.03 -9.90 -5.08
CA VAL A 143 13.18 -8.57 -4.47
C VAL A 143 11.99 -8.28 -3.58
N SER A 144 12.21 -7.71 -2.41
CA SER A 144 11.20 -7.22 -1.47
C SER A 144 11.29 -5.71 -1.31
N ILE A 145 10.18 -5.07 -1.00
CA ILE A 145 10.16 -3.61 -0.79
C ILE A 145 11.07 -3.18 0.36
N SER A 146 11.25 -4.05 1.37
CA SER A 146 12.14 -3.83 2.50
C SER A 146 13.63 -3.84 2.17
N ASP A 147 14.04 -4.35 0.98
CA ASP A 147 15.46 -4.44 0.61
C ASP A 147 16.11 -3.07 0.39
N VAL A 148 15.30 -2.08 0.01
CA VAL A 148 15.74 -0.70 -0.23
C VAL A 148 15.11 0.30 0.74
N LEU A 149 14.38 -0.17 1.76
CA LEU A 149 13.74 0.67 2.77
C LEU A 149 14.75 1.13 3.82
N GLU A 150 14.81 2.43 4.09
CA GLU A 150 15.67 3.04 5.13
C GLU A 150 14.90 3.39 6.40
N GLY A 151 13.61 3.73 6.27
CA GLY A 151 12.77 4.09 7.41
C GLY A 151 11.34 4.38 7.02
N ILE A 152 10.49 4.49 8.03
CA ILE A 152 9.09 4.87 7.89
C ILE A 152 8.68 5.86 8.98
N ARG A 153 7.67 6.67 8.68
CA ARG A 153 6.88 7.40 9.68
C ARG A 153 5.49 6.79 9.71
N ILE A 154 5.04 6.46 10.89
CA ILE A 154 3.70 5.93 11.12
C ILE A 154 2.90 6.87 12.03
N VAL A 155 1.57 6.78 11.98
CA VAL A 155 0.69 7.23 13.06
C VAL A 155 0.09 6.01 13.73
N ASP A 156 0.11 5.98 15.06
CA ASP A 156 -0.47 4.90 15.85
C ASP A 156 -1.96 5.12 16.19
N ASP A 157 -2.54 4.23 16.97
CA ASP A 157 -3.95 4.30 17.42
C ASP A 157 -4.24 5.40 18.45
N LYS A 158 -3.19 6.08 18.96
CA LYS A 158 -3.32 7.26 19.83
C LYS A 158 -3.25 8.56 19.02
N GLY A 159 -2.89 8.48 17.73
CA GLY A 159 -2.63 9.64 16.88
C GLY A 159 -1.21 10.19 17.00
N GLU A 160 -0.30 9.46 17.67
CA GLU A 160 1.10 9.84 17.81
C GLU A 160 1.89 9.46 16.55
N ILE A 161 2.74 10.38 16.09
CA ILE A 161 3.61 10.14 14.93
C ILE A 161 4.95 9.62 15.41
N ILE A 162 5.30 8.41 14.96
CA ILE A 162 6.52 7.70 15.34
C ILE A 162 7.36 7.44 14.09
N ALA A 163 8.68 7.66 14.19
CA ALA A 163 9.62 7.33 13.14
C ALA A 163 10.41 6.06 13.52
N HIS A 164 10.52 5.14 12.57
CA HIS A 164 11.34 3.93 12.70
C HIS A 164 12.41 3.92 11.61
N THR A 165 13.64 3.60 12.00
CA THR A 165 14.70 3.30 11.04
C THR A 165 14.65 1.84 10.57
N ARG A 166 15.33 1.51 9.47
CA ARG A 166 15.37 0.11 9.00
C ARG A 166 15.89 -0.88 10.04
N LYS A 167 16.77 -0.42 10.91
CA LYS A 167 17.38 -1.24 11.97
C LYS A 167 16.39 -1.62 13.06
N ASP A 168 15.37 -0.83 13.29
CA ASP A 168 14.34 -1.03 14.31
C ASP A 168 13.23 -1.96 13.82
N MET A 169 13.29 -2.42 12.56
CA MET A 169 12.22 -3.15 11.91
C MET A 169 12.68 -4.52 11.40
N THR A 170 11.96 -5.56 11.80
CA THR A 170 12.15 -6.92 11.27
C THR A 170 11.09 -7.20 10.21
N PHE A 171 11.53 -7.58 9.02
CA PHE A 171 10.68 -8.01 7.91
C PHE A 171 10.94 -9.46 7.57
N ASP A 172 9.88 -10.19 7.19
CA ASP A 172 9.95 -11.55 6.70
C ASP A 172 8.97 -11.73 5.53
N TYR A 173 8.87 -12.93 4.98
CA TYR A 173 7.98 -13.25 3.87
C TYR A 173 6.52 -12.91 4.21
N ARG A 174 5.98 -11.85 3.58
CA ARG A 174 4.62 -11.30 3.84
C ARG A 174 4.41 -10.85 5.29
N ILE A 175 5.46 -10.48 5.99
CA ILE A 175 5.42 -9.97 7.36
C ILE A 175 6.14 -8.63 7.45
N SER A 176 5.52 -7.68 8.12
CA SER A 176 6.13 -6.40 8.53
C SER A 176 5.85 -6.13 10.02
N PRO A 177 6.65 -5.29 10.69
CA PRO A 177 6.42 -4.94 12.09
C PRO A 177 5.26 -3.96 12.31
N VAL A 178 4.71 -3.38 11.24
CA VAL A 178 3.62 -2.39 11.31
C VAL A 178 2.32 -3.07 11.74
N LYS A 179 1.67 -2.59 12.80
CA LYS A 179 0.41 -3.15 13.31
C LYS A 179 -0.79 -2.79 12.43
N ASP A 180 -1.90 -3.49 12.60
CA ASP A 180 -3.14 -3.23 11.84
C ASP A 180 -3.80 -1.90 12.24
N THR A 181 -3.49 -1.41 13.43
CA THR A 181 -3.96 -0.13 13.98
C THR A 181 -3.04 1.05 13.62
N GLU A 182 -1.93 0.80 12.92
CA GLU A 182 -0.95 1.81 12.53
C GLU A 182 -1.06 2.13 11.03
N CYS A 183 -0.86 3.41 10.69
CA CYS A 183 -0.83 3.86 9.30
C CYS A 183 0.55 4.37 8.92
N ILE A 184 1.10 3.87 7.83
CA ILE A 184 2.34 4.39 7.24
C ILE A 184 2.04 5.71 6.54
N LEU A 185 2.53 6.82 7.11
CA LEU A 185 2.39 8.17 6.58
C LEU A 185 3.37 8.43 5.43
N SER A 186 4.63 8.06 5.65
CA SER A 186 5.70 8.18 4.65
C SER A 186 6.77 7.13 4.84
N ALA A 187 7.57 6.92 3.81
CA ALA A 187 8.71 6.02 3.81
C ALA A 187 9.89 6.65 3.08
N THR A 188 11.09 6.34 3.56
CA THR A 188 12.37 6.72 2.97
C THR A 188 13.02 5.49 2.36
N PHE A 189 13.42 5.58 1.10
CA PHE A 189 14.06 4.51 0.34
C PHE A 189 15.44 4.93 -0.13
N ARG A 190 16.38 3.97 -0.15
CA ARG A 190 17.71 4.12 -0.74
C ARG A 190 17.81 3.28 -2.01
N PHE A 191 17.99 3.95 -3.13
CA PHE A 191 18.15 3.33 -4.44
C PHE A 191 19.60 3.25 -4.88
N GLN A 192 19.83 2.51 -5.96
CA GLN A 192 21.11 2.48 -6.67
C GLN A 192 20.98 3.21 -8.00
N ASN A 193 22.01 3.97 -8.40
CA ASN A 193 22.05 4.56 -9.73
C ASN A 193 22.34 3.46 -10.76
N ARG A 194 21.52 3.40 -11.81
CA ARG A 194 21.65 2.42 -12.89
C ARG A 194 21.18 3.01 -14.22
N ASP A 195 21.64 2.45 -15.33
CA ASP A 195 21.18 2.89 -16.65
C ASP A 195 19.67 2.69 -16.81
N LYS A 196 19.01 3.72 -17.34
CA LYS A 196 17.53 3.75 -17.48
C LYS A 196 17.00 2.68 -18.44
N LYS A 197 17.78 2.34 -19.49
CA LYS A 197 17.40 1.33 -20.46
C LYS A 197 17.45 -0.08 -19.87
N GLU A 198 18.44 -0.32 -19.00
CA GLU A 198 18.54 -1.59 -18.28
C GLU A 198 17.38 -1.76 -17.28
N ILE A 199 17.05 -0.70 -16.53
CA ILE A 199 15.89 -0.71 -15.61
C ILE A 199 14.59 -0.99 -16.40
N ALA A 200 14.40 -0.32 -17.54
CA ALA A 200 13.22 -0.52 -18.39
C ALA A 200 13.14 -1.96 -18.93
N LYS A 201 14.27 -2.53 -19.33
CA LYS A 201 14.36 -3.92 -19.79
C LYS A 201 13.95 -4.92 -18.71
N ASP A 202 14.38 -4.69 -17.45
CA ASP A 202 13.99 -5.53 -16.32
C ASP A 202 12.49 -5.42 -16.05
N MET A 203 11.91 -4.22 -16.12
CA MET A 203 10.46 -3.99 -15.96
C MET A 203 9.66 -4.70 -17.04
N GLU A 204 10.12 -4.70 -18.29
CA GLU A 204 9.48 -5.38 -19.42
C GLU A 204 9.60 -6.90 -19.28
N HIS A 205 10.77 -7.41 -18.89
CA HIS A 205 10.94 -8.83 -18.61
C HIS A 205 9.96 -9.33 -17.54
N VAL A 206 9.84 -8.63 -16.43
CA VAL A 206 8.88 -8.97 -15.38
C VAL A 206 7.43 -8.95 -15.91
N TYR A 207 7.09 -8.01 -16.77
CA TYR A 207 5.76 -7.97 -17.40
C TYR A 207 5.48 -9.20 -18.23
N THR A 208 6.42 -9.55 -19.11
CA THR A 208 6.30 -10.74 -19.99
C THR A 208 6.13 -12.01 -19.17
N GLU A 209 6.91 -12.18 -18.10
CA GLU A 209 6.78 -13.33 -17.21
C GLU A 209 5.44 -13.37 -16.47
N ARG A 210 4.92 -12.21 -16.06
CA ARG A 210 3.59 -12.14 -15.42
C ARG A 210 2.46 -12.48 -16.39
N LEU A 211 2.52 -12.01 -17.63
CA LEU A 211 1.52 -12.35 -18.66
C LEU A 211 1.43 -13.87 -18.89
N LYS A 212 2.55 -14.58 -18.80
CA LYS A 212 2.57 -16.05 -18.94
C LYS A 212 1.92 -16.78 -17.76
N ARG A 213 1.95 -16.18 -16.55
CA ARG A 213 1.61 -16.87 -15.30
C ARG A 213 0.29 -16.39 -14.67
N HIS A 214 -0.22 -15.24 -15.08
CA HIS A 214 -1.40 -14.62 -14.44
C HIS A 214 -2.46 -14.27 -15.48
N PRO A 215 -3.74 -14.58 -15.22
CA PRO A 215 -4.85 -14.15 -16.06
C PRO A 215 -5.12 -12.65 -15.85
N MET A 216 -4.43 -11.80 -16.62
CA MET A 216 -4.47 -10.34 -16.45
C MET A 216 -5.84 -9.72 -16.80
N ASP A 217 -6.68 -10.44 -17.51
CA ASP A 217 -8.00 -9.99 -17.98
C ASP A 217 -9.11 -10.16 -16.92
N TYR A 218 -8.80 -10.82 -15.81
CA TYR A 218 -9.77 -11.06 -14.73
C TYR A 218 -9.49 -10.21 -13.49
N PRO A 219 -10.54 -9.81 -12.75
CA PRO A 219 -10.39 -9.22 -11.42
C PRO A 219 -9.58 -10.13 -10.50
N SER A 220 -8.59 -9.57 -9.80
CA SER A 220 -7.69 -10.35 -8.96
C SER A 220 -7.26 -9.55 -7.72
N SER A 221 -7.00 -10.26 -6.63
CA SER A 221 -6.36 -9.74 -5.41
C SER A 221 -4.98 -10.37 -5.16
N GLY A 222 -4.39 -11.01 -6.18
CA GLY A 222 -3.13 -11.73 -6.08
C GLY A 222 -3.30 -13.14 -5.49
N SER A 223 -2.19 -13.73 -5.01
CA SER A 223 -2.20 -15.08 -4.42
C SER A 223 -2.93 -15.08 -3.08
N ILE A 224 -3.91 -15.97 -2.94
CA ILE A 224 -4.71 -16.14 -1.71
C ILE A 224 -3.91 -16.87 -0.63
N PHE A 225 -3.11 -17.85 -1.03
CA PHE A 225 -2.29 -18.67 -0.14
C PHE A 225 -0.82 -18.26 -0.20
N LYS A 226 -0.13 -18.41 0.93
CA LYS A 226 1.32 -18.25 0.99
C LYS A 226 2.01 -19.47 0.35
N SER A 227 3.22 -19.27 -0.17
CA SER A 227 4.10 -20.37 -0.57
C SER A 227 4.50 -21.19 0.66
N VAL A 228 4.67 -22.50 0.48
CA VAL A 228 5.11 -23.45 1.50
C VAL A 228 6.42 -24.04 1.05
N ASP A 229 7.45 -24.00 1.90
CA ASP A 229 8.80 -24.56 1.64
C ASP A 229 9.39 -24.17 0.26
N GLY A 230 9.18 -22.87 -0.11
CA GLY A 230 9.66 -22.33 -1.37
C GLY A 230 8.84 -22.71 -2.60
N GLN A 231 7.83 -23.55 -2.46
CA GLN A 231 6.92 -23.95 -3.54
C GLN A 231 5.68 -23.05 -3.58
N SER A 232 5.26 -22.69 -4.77
CA SER A 232 4.07 -21.85 -4.96
C SER A 232 2.79 -22.62 -4.59
N ALA A 233 1.89 -21.99 -3.86
CA ALA A 233 0.67 -22.63 -3.35
C ALA A 233 -0.22 -23.25 -4.45
N TRP A 234 -0.22 -22.71 -5.68
CA TRP A 234 -0.99 -23.26 -6.79
C TRP A 234 -0.56 -24.69 -7.16
N GLN A 235 0.65 -25.11 -6.83
CA GLN A 235 1.14 -26.49 -7.08
C GLN A 235 0.47 -27.53 -6.16
N PHE A 236 -0.22 -27.07 -5.11
CA PHE A 236 -0.91 -27.91 -4.14
C PHE A 236 -2.45 -27.80 -4.25
N VAL A 237 -2.95 -26.90 -5.11
CA VAL A 237 -4.37 -26.66 -5.32
C VAL A 237 -4.71 -27.05 -6.74
N GLU A 238 -5.13 -28.30 -6.92
CA GLU A 238 -5.74 -28.82 -8.13
C GLU A 238 -7.25 -28.88 -8.02
#